data_e000175f2478f9a8742b7689e20f9764
#
_entry.id   e000175f2478f9a8742b7689e20f9764
#
_cell.length_a   1.000
_cell.length_b   1.000
_cell.length_c   1.000
_cell.angle_alpha   90.00
_cell.angle_beta   90.00
_cell.angle_gamma   90.00
#
_symmetry.space_group_name_H-M   'P 1'
#
loop_
_entity.id
_entity.type
_entity.pdbx_description
1 polymer ?
#
loop_
_entity_poly.entity_id
_entity_poly.type
_entity_poly.pdbx_seq_one_letter_code
_entity_poly.pdbx_strand_id
1 'polypeptide(L)'
;MFGYLMPNFILEKEHKDIKERLIKEYSEKQNNNRHDEKHIGIYVDNDEWYTNIYNTISTVVFIQNAVLNYNLLNDRFLEFIKIHKIDANPSIFTYASIERTIKEFLKNDIILDLKFTNNFSYNFLLATELDIPIAIGNTTDYFENCNNDYLKKTIVVNAEDNPDMNKDIIENILNNKEKIKENLRLWKKEYDIIAKENIEKMVKE
;
A
#
# COMPACT_ATOMS: atom_id res chain seq x y z
N MET A 1 -2.89 -12.69 19.37
CA MET A 1 -3.37 -13.64 18.35
C MET A 1 -4.73 -13.22 17.75
N PHE A 2 -5.09 -11.93 17.77
CA PHE A 2 -6.36 -11.43 17.24
C PHE A 2 -6.25 -10.75 15.85
N GLY A 3 -5.03 -10.61 15.30
CA GLY A 3 -4.82 -9.94 14.02
C GLY A 3 -5.20 -10.75 12.77
N TYR A 4 -5.46 -12.04 12.92
CA TYR A 4 -5.69 -12.95 11.78
C TYR A 4 -7.15 -13.11 11.37
N LEU A 5 -8.06 -12.38 12.01
CA LEU A 5 -9.49 -12.65 11.90
C LEU A 5 -10.31 -11.48 11.36
N MET A 6 -9.66 -10.37 10.99
CA MET A 6 -10.41 -9.30 10.33
C MET A 6 -10.57 -9.64 8.85
N PRO A 7 -11.76 -10.05 8.42
CA PRO A 7 -12.06 -10.05 7.00
C PRO A 7 -11.87 -8.63 6.49
N ASN A 8 -11.62 -8.53 5.21
CA ASN A 8 -11.42 -7.24 4.55
C ASN A 8 -12.74 -6.45 4.48
N PHE A 9 -13.31 -6.11 5.66
CA PHE A 9 -14.51 -5.28 5.79
C PHE A 9 -14.29 -3.81 5.44
N ILE A 10 -13.09 -3.49 4.94
CA ILE A 10 -12.72 -2.11 4.64
C ILE A 10 -13.71 -1.46 3.68
N LEU A 11 -14.31 -2.27 2.80
CA LEU A 11 -15.33 -1.76 1.88
C LEU A 11 -16.62 -2.57 2.04
N GLU A 12 -17.51 -2.11 2.93
CA GLU A 12 -18.88 -2.57 3.01
C GLU A 12 -19.59 -2.37 1.66
N LYS A 13 -20.75 -3.01 1.49
CA LYS A 13 -21.52 -2.96 0.25
C LYS A 13 -21.77 -1.52 -0.26
N GLU A 14 -22.01 -0.59 0.65
CA GLU A 14 -22.20 0.84 0.36
C GLU A 14 -20.94 1.49 -0.24
N HIS A 15 -19.76 1.01 0.12
CA HIS A 15 -18.49 1.52 -0.38
C HIS A 15 -18.10 0.92 -1.74
N LYS A 16 -18.71 -0.18 -2.17
CA LYS A 16 -18.45 -0.77 -3.49
C LYS A 16 -18.84 0.15 -4.62
N ASP A 17 -20.01 0.79 -4.51
CA ASP A 17 -20.48 1.74 -5.52
C ASP A 17 -19.54 2.96 -5.61
N ILE A 18 -19.06 3.43 -4.46
CA ILE A 18 -18.07 4.52 -4.39
C ILE A 18 -16.77 4.08 -5.06
N LYS A 19 -16.27 2.89 -4.73
CA LYS A 19 -15.07 2.31 -5.31
C LYS A 19 -15.16 2.21 -6.83
N GLU A 20 -16.22 1.57 -7.34
CA GLU A 20 -16.40 1.35 -8.78
C GLU A 20 -16.48 2.67 -9.54
N ARG A 21 -17.22 3.64 -9.01
CA ARG A 21 -17.31 4.99 -9.58
C ARG A 21 -15.94 5.65 -9.63
N LEU A 22 -15.19 5.64 -8.53
CA LEU A 22 -13.90 6.30 -8.45
C LEU A 22 -12.83 5.64 -9.32
N ILE A 23 -12.81 4.31 -9.40
CA ILE A 23 -11.90 3.58 -10.30
C ILE A 23 -12.18 3.98 -11.74
N LYS A 24 -13.46 4.05 -12.14
CA LYS A 24 -13.85 4.48 -13.48
C LYS A 24 -13.42 5.91 -13.78
N GLU A 25 -13.75 6.86 -12.89
CA GLU A 25 -13.37 8.27 -13.02
C GLU A 25 -11.85 8.45 -13.13
N TYR A 26 -11.08 7.59 -12.41
CA TYR A 26 -9.62 7.69 -12.39
C TYR A 26 -9.00 7.08 -13.65
N SER A 27 -9.50 5.96 -14.13
CA SER A 27 -9.02 5.33 -15.35
C SER A 27 -9.24 6.21 -16.59
N GLU A 28 -10.34 6.94 -16.65
CA GLU A 28 -10.61 7.90 -17.72
C GLU A 28 -9.67 9.11 -17.71
N LYS A 29 -9.22 9.55 -16.52
CA LYS A 29 -8.29 10.68 -16.36
C LYS A 29 -6.82 10.31 -16.61
N GLN A 30 -6.41 9.10 -16.24
CA GLN A 30 -5.02 8.64 -16.41
C GLN A 30 -4.59 8.56 -17.88
N ASN A 31 -5.52 8.25 -18.78
CA ASN A 31 -5.23 8.12 -20.21
C ASN A 31 -4.75 9.43 -20.87
N ASN A 32 -4.87 10.57 -20.21
CA ASN A 32 -4.64 11.87 -20.81
C ASN A 32 -3.39 12.64 -20.34
N ASN A 33 -2.73 12.31 -19.21
CA ASN A 33 -1.80 13.25 -18.59
C ASN A 33 -0.54 12.69 -17.91
N ARG A 34 -0.23 11.38 -17.96
CA ARG A 34 0.95 10.83 -17.25
C ARG A 34 2.06 10.48 -18.23
N HIS A 35 2.99 11.41 -18.43
CA HIS A 35 4.28 11.14 -19.07
C HIS A 35 5.30 10.75 -17.99
N ASP A 36 5.77 9.50 -18.01
CA ASP A 36 6.95 8.94 -17.30
C ASP A 36 7.06 9.11 -15.77
N GLU A 37 6.14 9.80 -15.10
CA GLU A 37 6.15 9.94 -13.64
C GLU A 37 5.68 8.65 -12.94
N LYS A 38 6.39 8.29 -11.86
CA LYS A 38 6.08 7.15 -10.99
C LYS A 38 5.51 7.69 -9.67
N HIS A 39 4.21 7.61 -9.49
CA HIS A 39 3.55 8.07 -8.27
C HIS A 39 3.64 7.02 -7.17
N ILE A 40 4.31 7.37 -6.07
CA ILE A 40 4.59 6.48 -4.94
C ILE A 40 3.85 7.00 -3.72
N GLY A 41 2.97 6.18 -3.15
CA GLY A 41 2.23 6.54 -1.94
C GLY A 41 2.89 6.02 -0.68
N ILE A 42 3.07 6.90 0.31
CA ILE A 42 3.50 6.55 1.67
C ILE A 42 2.52 7.17 2.65
N TYR A 43 1.75 6.32 3.34
CA TYR A 43 0.70 6.77 4.25
C TYR A 43 0.92 6.18 5.63
N VAL A 44 1.12 7.05 6.62
CA VAL A 44 1.39 6.68 8.01
C VAL A 44 0.58 7.55 8.96
N ASP A 45 0.34 7.06 10.17
CA ASP A 45 -0.41 7.80 11.19
C ASP A 45 0.49 8.79 11.95
N ASN A 46 1.80 8.49 12.04
CA ASN A 46 2.80 9.27 12.77
C ASN A 46 4.20 8.98 12.22
N ASP A 47 5.23 9.59 12.79
CA ASP A 47 6.65 9.39 12.47
C ASP A 47 7.43 8.57 13.52
N GLU A 48 6.74 7.78 14.30
CA GLU A 48 7.36 6.87 15.27
C GLU A 48 8.27 5.86 14.55
N TRP A 49 9.30 5.39 15.25
CA TRP A 49 10.34 4.52 14.70
C TRP A 49 9.79 3.26 14.00
N TYR A 50 8.70 2.68 14.50
CA TYR A 50 8.09 1.47 13.95
C TYR A 50 7.41 1.69 12.59
N THR A 51 7.13 2.92 12.22
CA THR A 51 6.58 3.24 10.89
C THR A 51 7.64 3.18 9.79
N ASN A 52 8.91 3.20 10.17
CA ASN A 52 10.06 3.16 9.26
C ASN A 52 10.02 4.22 8.15
N ILE A 53 9.40 5.37 8.44
CA ILE A 53 9.07 6.38 7.44
C ILE A 53 10.32 6.94 6.75
N TYR A 54 11.38 7.21 7.50
CA TYR A 54 12.59 7.85 6.95
C TYR A 54 13.40 6.90 6.05
N ASN A 55 13.45 5.61 6.35
CA ASN A 55 14.06 4.63 5.45
C ASN A 55 13.20 4.40 4.21
N THR A 56 11.87 4.35 4.40
CA THR A 56 10.91 4.19 3.30
C THR A 56 11.00 5.35 2.31
N ILE A 57 11.01 6.60 2.79
CA ILE A 57 11.11 7.78 1.91
C ILE A 57 12.52 7.90 1.27
N SER A 58 13.58 7.47 1.97
CA SER A 58 14.92 7.45 1.42
C SER A 58 15.00 6.56 0.16
N THR A 59 14.21 5.50 0.10
CA THR A 59 14.12 4.65 -1.10
C THR A 59 13.58 5.41 -2.31
N VAL A 60 12.65 6.34 -2.10
CA VAL A 60 12.06 7.16 -3.19
C VAL A 60 13.13 8.05 -3.86
N VAL A 61 14.12 8.51 -3.09
CA VAL A 61 15.23 9.36 -3.63
C VAL A 61 15.98 8.66 -4.75
N PHE A 62 16.07 7.34 -4.72
CA PHE A 62 16.81 6.55 -5.72
C PHE A 62 15.98 6.19 -6.95
N ILE A 63 14.67 6.43 -6.95
CA ILE A 63 13.77 6.08 -8.05
C ILE A 63 13.65 7.27 -9.02
N GLN A 64 14.02 7.04 -10.27
CA GLN A 64 13.94 8.11 -11.29
C GLN A 64 12.49 8.48 -11.59
N ASN A 65 12.23 9.78 -11.73
CA ASN A 65 10.92 10.36 -12.02
C ASN A 65 9.85 9.99 -10.97
N ALA A 66 10.28 9.76 -9.73
CA ALA A 66 9.35 9.48 -8.63
C ALA A 66 8.69 10.76 -8.14
N VAL A 67 7.37 10.69 -7.94
CA VAL A 67 6.55 11.70 -7.27
C VAL A 67 5.97 11.07 -6.02
N LEU A 68 6.33 11.59 -4.86
CA LEU A 68 5.87 11.09 -3.57
C LEU A 68 4.50 11.67 -3.22
N ASN A 69 3.52 10.81 -2.95
CA ASN A 69 2.25 11.20 -2.34
C ASN A 69 2.26 10.76 -0.86
N TYR A 70 2.02 11.69 0.07
CA TYR A 70 2.17 11.42 1.50
C TYR A 70 1.14 12.17 2.34
N ASN A 71 0.88 11.71 3.58
CA ASN A 71 -0.07 12.33 4.50
C ASN A 71 0.57 12.89 5.79
N LEU A 72 1.85 12.66 6.03
CA LEU A 72 2.52 13.13 7.24
C LEU A 72 2.99 14.57 7.07
N LEU A 73 2.47 15.47 7.92
CA LEU A 73 2.73 16.92 7.84
C LEU A 73 3.46 17.42 9.10
N ASN A 74 4.61 16.84 9.44
CA ASN A 74 5.46 17.39 10.49
C ASN A 74 6.71 18.07 9.91
N ASP A 75 7.27 19.02 10.64
CA ASP A 75 8.38 19.86 10.16
C ASP A 75 9.61 19.03 9.79
N ARG A 76 9.92 17.98 10.57
CA ARG A 76 11.08 17.13 10.33
C ARG A 76 10.94 16.35 9.02
N PHE A 77 9.75 15.84 8.73
CA PHE A 77 9.47 15.13 7.49
C PHE A 77 9.52 16.08 6.28
N LEU A 78 8.92 17.26 6.42
CA LEU A 78 8.94 18.29 5.36
C LEU A 78 10.36 18.79 5.07
N GLU A 79 11.19 18.95 6.12
CA GLU A 79 12.60 19.30 5.97
C GLU A 79 13.38 18.19 5.23
N PHE A 80 13.13 16.91 5.53
CA PHE A 80 13.74 15.79 4.83
C PHE A 80 13.42 15.81 3.34
N ILE A 81 12.15 15.98 2.96
CA ILE A 81 11.71 16.12 1.55
C ILE A 81 12.48 17.25 0.86
N LYS A 82 12.57 18.41 1.52
CA LYS A 82 13.24 19.59 0.97
C LYS A 82 14.74 19.37 0.79
N ILE A 83 15.44 18.82 1.77
CA ILE A 83 16.89 18.56 1.71
C ILE A 83 17.21 17.61 0.56
N HIS A 84 16.43 16.56 0.40
CA HIS A 84 16.65 15.54 -0.62
C HIS A 84 16.02 15.88 -1.97
N LYS A 85 15.37 17.05 -2.08
CA LYS A 85 14.72 17.56 -3.31
C LYS A 85 13.75 16.54 -3.93
N ILE A 86 12.99 15.87 -3.09
CA ILE A 86 11.98 14.90 -3.53
C ILE A 86 10.80 15.68 -4.11
N ASP A 87 10.38 15.32 -5.32
CA ASP A 87 9.13 15.82 -5.87
C ASP A 87 7.97 15.17 -5.10
N ALA A 88 7.14 16.01 -4.47
CA ALA A 88 6.21 15.50 -3.47
C ALA A 88 4.91 16.27 -3.39
N ASN A 89 3.81 15.55 -3.30
CA ASN A 89 2.46 16.06 -3.17
C ASN A 89 1.87 15.69 -1.80
N PRO A 90 1.59 16.67 -0.93
CA PRO A 90 0.92 16.40 0.33
C PRO A 90 -0.54 15.97 0.09
N SER A 91 -0.92 14.89 0.71
CA SER A 91 -2.28 14.39 0.75
C SER A 91 -2.90 14.72 2.10
N ILE A 92 -3.77 15.73 2.15
CA ILE A 92 -4.49 16.05 3.37
C ILE A 92 -5.67 15.08 3.47
N PHE A 93 -5.43 13.87 3.96
CA PHE A 93 -6.51 12.99 4.33
C PHE A 93 -6.29 12.39 5.72
N THR A 94 -7.39 12.23 6.41
CA THR A 94 -7.49 11.38 7.58
C THR A 94 -8.33 10.18 7.17
N TYR A 95 -8.07 9.01 7.69
CA TYR A 95 -8.89 7.80 7.43
C TYR A 95 -10.38 7.96 7.81
N ALA A 96 -10.82 9.18 8.17
CA ALA A 96 -12.19 9.50 8.50
C ALA A 96 -13.16 9.48 7.30
N SER A 97 -12.65 9.59 6.05
CA SER A 97 -13.48 9.55 4.85
C SER A 97 -12.97 8.50 3.88
N ILE A 98 -13.71 7.40 3.74
CA ILE A 98 -13.35 6.31 2.84
C ILE A 98 -13.25 6.78 1.38
N GLU A 99 -14.16 7.63 0.93
CA GLU A 99 -14.12 8.15 -0.44
C GLU A 99 -12.82 8.93 -0.70
N ARG A 100 -12.41 9.76 0.25
CA ARG A 100 -11.18 10.55 0.12
C ARG A 100 -9.95 9.67 0.18
N THR A 101 -9.94 8.68 1.07
CA THR A 101 -8.85 7.71 1.17
C THR A 101 -8.69 6.93 -0.14
N ILE A 102 -9.77 6.44 -0.72
CA ILE A 102 -9.74 5.75 -2.02
C ILE A 102 -9.18 6.68 -3.11
N LYS A 103 -9.62 7.94 -3.17
CA LYS A 103 -9.12 8.91 -4.15
C LYS A 103 -7.62 9.13 -4.04
N GLU A 104 -7.09 9.24 -2.82
CA GLU A 104 -5.66 9.41 -2.59
C GLU A 104 -4.86 8.16 -2.97
N PHE A 105 -5.36 6.97 -2.62
CA PHE A 105 -4.73 5.71 -3.00
C PHE A 105 -4.67 5.53 -4.52
N LEU A 106 -5.76 5.81 -5.23
CA LEU A 106 -5.83 5.67 -6.69
C LEU A 106 -4.85 6.58 -7.46
N LYS A 107 -4.29 7.61 -6.84
CA LYS A 107 -3.25 8.45 -7.45
C LYS A 107 -1.91 7.74 -7.62
N ASN A 108 -1.71 6.59 -6.98
CA ASN A 108 -0.41 5.95 -6.90
C ASN A 108 -0.27 4.79 -7.88
N ASP A 109 0.94 4.61 -8.35
CA ASP A 109 1.37 3.44 -9.10
C ASP A 109 1.79 2.30 -8.19
N ILE A 110 2.21 2.64 -6.97
CA ILE A 110 2.61 1.73 -5.91
C ILE A 110 2.43 2.39 -4.55
N ILE A 111 2.10 1.59 -3.54
CA ILE A 111 2.13 2.00 -2.12
C ILE A 111 3.36 1.36 -1.46
N LEU A 112 4.06 2.11 -0.61
CA LEU A 112 5.13 1.59 0.23
C LEU A 112 4.66 1.54 1.68
N ASP A 113 4.71 0.36 2.29
CA ASP A 113 4.32 0.10 3.68
C ASP A 113 5.38 -0.75 4.38
N LEU A 114 6.58 -0.20 4.52
CA LEU A 114 7.78 -0.90 5.02
C LEU A 114 7.91 -0.79 6.55
N LYS A 115 6.83 -1.03 7.28
CA LYS A 115 6.78 -0.93 8.75
C LYS A 115 7.55 -2.03 9.46
N PHE A 116 7.95 -1.75 10.71
CA PHE A 116 8.56 -2.70 11.64
C PHE A 116 7.54 -3.39 12.58
N THR A 117 6.25 -3.23 12.33
CA THR A 117 5.20 -3.82 13.18
C THR A 117 4.72 -5.17 12.64
N ASN A 118 4.35 -6.08 13.56
CA ASN A 118 3.78 -7.39 13.20
C ASN A 118 2.27 -7.35 12.95
N ASN A 119 1.69 -6.16 12.81
CA ASN A 119 0.24 -6.01 12.63
C ASN A 119 -0.10 -5.93 11.14
N PHE A 120 -1.20 -6.56 10.78
CA PHE A 120 -1.79 -6.37 9.45
C PHE A 120 -2.00 -4.89 9.15
N SER A 121 -1.50 -4.46 8.02
CA SER A 121 -1.59 -3.06 7.63
C SER A 121 -2.90 -2.76 6.93
N TYR A 122 -3.54 -1.68 7.35
CA TYR A 122 -4.68 -1.11 6.64
C TYR A 122 -4.31 -0.74 5.19
N ASN A 123 -3.11 -0.20 4.98
CA ASN A 123 -2.62 0.15 3.65
C ASN A 123 -2.51 -1.08 2.74
N PHE A 124 -2.03 -2.21 3.27
CA PHE A 124 -1.95 -3.46 2.51
C PHE A 124 -3.33 -3.93 2.06
N LEU A 125 -4.28 -3.98 2.99
CA LEU A 125 -5.64 -4.42 2.69
C LEU A 125 -6.34 -3.49 1.70
N LEU A 126 -6.21 -2.18 1.88
CA LEU A 126 -6.83 -1.20 0.99
C LEU A 126 -6.19 -1.17 -0.40
N ALA A 127 -4.86 -1.24 -0.49
CA ALA A 127 -4.16 -1.32 -1.78
C ALA A 127 -4.58 -2.58 -2.56
N THR A 128 -4.67 -3.73 -1.87
CA THR A 128 -5.14 -4.99 -2.45
C THR A 128 -6.59 -4.87 -2.94
N GLU A 129 -7.46 -4.22 -2.15
CA GLU A 129 -8.85 -3.99 -2.53
C GLU A 129 -9.00 -3.08 -3.76
N LEU A 130 -8.08 -2.14 -3.93
CA LEU A 130 -8.08 -1.17 -5.03
C LEU A 130 -7.24 -1.62 -6.24
N ASP A 131 -6.70 -2.83 -6.22
CA ASP A 131 -5.79 -3.36 -7.24
C ASP A 131 -4.55 -2.46 -7.46
N ILE A 132 -4.03 -1.87 -6.39
CA ILE A 132 -2.82 -1.06 -6.43
C ILE A 132 -1.63 -1.92 -5.97
N PRO A 133 -0.55 -2.02 -6.74
CA PRO A 133 0.68 -2.67 -6.29
C PRO A 133 1.19 -2.09 -4.98
N ILE A 134 1.72 -2.94 -4.12
CA ILE A 134 2.24 -2.55 -2.82
C ILE A 134 3.55 -3.28 -2.52
N ALA A 135 4.49 -2.58 -1.89
CA ALA A 135 5.64 -3.18 -1.24
C ALA A 135 5.43 -3.15 0.27
N ILE A 136 5.68 -4.27 0.93
CA ILE A 136 5.46 -4.46 2.38
C ILE A 136 6.75 -4.90 3.06
N GLY A 137 6.91 -4.51 4.33
CA GLY A 137 8.04 -4.97 5.15
C GLY A 137 7.92 -6.45 5.50
N ASN A 138 9.05 -7.10 5.77
CA ASN A 138 9.15 -8.52 6.11
C ASN A 138 8.83 -8.85 7.57
N THR A 139 8.39 -7.88 8.37
CA THR A 139 8.07 -8.05 9.79
C THR A 139 6.73 -8.72 10.04
N THR A 140 5.82 -8.69 9.07
CA THR A 140 4.53 -9.36 9.11
C THR A 140 4.44 -10.39 7.99
N ASP A 141 4.17 -11.65 8.31
CA ASP A 141 3.89 -12.66 7.29
C ASP A 141 2.42 -12.62 6.86
N TYR A 142 2.15 -11.80 5.86
CA TYR A 142 0.81 -11.71 5.25
C TYR A 142 0.37 -12.98 4.54
N PHE A 143 1.30 -13.90 4.28
CA PHE A 143 1.09 -15.12 3.51
C PHE A 143 1.08 -16.39 4.37
N GLU A 144 1.14 -16.28 5.70
CA GLU A 144 1.16 -17.42 6.62
C GLU A 144 -0.07 -18.33 6.45
N ASN A 145 -1.25 -17.73 6.33
CA ASN A 145 -2.53 -18.46 6.27
C ASN A 145 -3.12 -18.56 4.85
N CYS A 146 -2.57 -17.81 3.91
CA CYS A 146 -3.01 -17.77 2.52
C CYS A 146 -1.76 -17.63 1.64
N ASN A 147 -1.17 -18.75 1.24
CA ASN A 147 0.13 -18.75 0.58
C ASN A 147 0.04 -18.26 -0.86
N ASN A 148 0.94 -17.32 -1.19
CA ASN A 148 1.22 -16.94 -2.58
C ASN A 148 2.73 -16.70 -2.72
N ASP A 149 3.45 -17.72 -3.16
CA ASP A 149 4.90 -17.69 -3.30
C ASP A 149 5.39 -16.58 -4.25
N TYR A 150 4.62 -16.25 -5.26
CA TYR A 150 4.96 -15.18 -6.19
C TYR A 150 4.93 -13.82 -5.48
N LEU A 151 3.84 -13.51 -4.77
CA LEU A 151 3.74 -12.27 -4.02
C LEU A 151 4.79 -12.20 -2.91
N LYS A 152 4.94 -13.28 -2.13
CA LYS A 152 5.94 -13.32 -1.04
C LYS A 152 7.35 -13.00 -1.51
N LYS A 153 7.73 -13.44 -2.71
CA LYS A 153 9.05 -13.17 -3.31
C LYS A 153 9.15 -11.81 -4.00
N THR A 154 8.03 -11.23 -4.41
CA THR A 154 8.03 -10.05 -5.28
C THR A 154 7.76 -8.76 -4.52
N ILE A 155 6.84 -8.78 -3.55
CA ILE A 155 6.40 -7.54 -2.87
C ILE A 155 6.90 -7.41 -1.43
N VAL A 156 7.47 -8.48 -0.84
CA VAL A 156 8.06 -8.42 0.50
C VAL A 156 9.48 -7.89 0.40
N VAL A 157 9.72 -6.81 1.13
CA VAL A 157 10.99 -6.09 1.19
C VAL A 157 11.57 -6.25 2.57
N ASN A 158 12.89 -6.46 2.67
CA ASN A 158 13.53 -6.37 3.97
C ASN A 158 13.55 -4.89 4.41
N ALA A 159 12.71 -4.55 5.38
CA ALA A 159 12.52 -3.17 5.83
C ALA A 159 13.78 -2.55 6.47
N GLU A 160 14.76 -3.37 6.85
CA GLU A 160 16.05 -2.95 7.41
C GLU A 160 17.14 -2.76 6.34
N ASP A 161 16.88 -3.16 5.10
CA ASP A 161 17.86 -3.04 4.01
C ASP A 161 18.12 -1.59 3.62
N ASN A 162 19.26 -1.40 2.97
CA ASN A 162 19.60 -0.11 2.37
C ASN A 162 18.52 0.35 1.38
N PRO A 163 18.19 1.65 1.36
CA PRO A 163 17.22 2.22 0.45
C PRO A 163 17.49 1.95 -1.04
N ASP A 164 18.76 1.87 -1.46
CA ASP A 164 19.15 1.55 -2.84
C ASP A 164 18.86 0.09 -3.23
N MET A 165 18.97 -0.86 -2.28
CA MET A 165 18.56 -2.27 -2.50
C MET A 165 17.05 -2.38 -2.62
N ASN A 166 16.31 -1.66 -1.78
CA ASN A 166 14.84 -1.61 -1.84
C ASN A 166 14.33 -1.04 -3.16
N LYS A 167 15.07 -0.08 -3.75
CA LYS A 167 14.77 0.48 -5.06
C LYS A 167 14.57 -0.59 -6.13
N ASP A 168 15.49 -1.55 -6.24
CA ASP A 168 15.45 -2.57 -7.28
C ASP A 168 14.20 -3.43 -7.19
N ILE A 169 13.76 -3.75 -5.96
CA ILE A 169 12.51 -4.47 -5.71
C ILE A 169 11.32 -3.62 -6.13
N ILE A 170 11.29 -2.33 -5.75
CA ILE A 170 10.19 -1.42 -6.09
C ILE A 170 10.11 -1.20 -7.59
N GLU A 171 11.23 -1.02 -8.29
CA GLU A 171 11.25 -0.93 -9.74
C GLU A 171 10.78 -2.22 -10.41
N ASN A 172 11.13 -3.38 -9.87
CA ASN A 172 10.60 -4.66 -10.34
C ASN A 172 9.07 -4.76 -10.16
N ILE A 173 8.53 -4.28 -9.02
CA ILE A 173 7.09 -4.21 -8.79
C ILE A 173 6.42 -3.31 -9.84
N LEU A 174 6.98 -2.11 -10.07
CA LEU A 174 6.46 -1.16 -11.04
C LEU A 174 6.46 -1.71 -12.48
N ASN A 175 7.47 -2.50 -12.84
CA ASN A 175 7.58 -3.12 -14.16
C ASN A 175 6.66 -4.33 -14.35
N ASN A 176 6.18 -4.95 -13.26
CA ASN A 176 5.35 -6.14 -13.27
C ASN A 176 3.94 -5.90 -12.70
N LYS A 177 3.43 -4.66 -12.74
CA LYS A 177 2.18 -4.22 -12.12
C LYS A 177 1.01 -5.17 -12.39
N GLU A 178 0.75 -5.50 -13.64
CA GLU A 178 -0.45 -6.28 -14.01
C GLU A 178 -0.39 -7.70 -13.43
N LYS A 179 0.76 -8.35 -13.47
CA LYS A 179 0.94 -9.67 -12.87
C LYS A 179 0.79 -9.64 -11.34
N ILE A 180 1.28 -8.59 -10.70
CA ILE A 180 1.13 -8.39 -9.26
C ILE A 180 -0.33 -8.17 -8.90
N LYS A 181 -1.06 -7.31 -9.62
CA LYS A 181 -2.50 -7.08 -9.42
C LYS A 181 -3.30 -8.37 -9.54
N GLU A 182 -3.03 -9.18 -10.55
CA GLU A 182 -3.68 -10.48 -10.72
C GLU A 182 -3.45 -11.39 -9.51
N ASN A 183 -2.21 -11.50 -9.05
CA ASN A 183 -1.88 -12.32 -7.89
C ASN A 183 -2.47 -11.76 -6.58
N LEU A 184 -2.53 -10.44 -6.40
CA LEU A 184 -3.19 -9.81 -5.26
C LEU A 184 -4.70 -10.13 -5.24
N ARG A 185 -5.38 -10.11 -6.39
CA ARG A 185 -6.79 -10.50 -6.50
C ARG A 185 -7.01 -11.97 -6.13
N LEU A 186 -6.13 -12.86 -6.60
CA LEU A 186 -6.20 -14.29 -6.26
C LEU A 186 -5.99 -14.51 -4.77
N TRP A 187 -4.95 -13.91 -4.20
CA TRP A 187 -4.66 -13.97 -2.77
C TRP A 187 -5.82 -13.42 -1.93
N LYS A 188 -6.36 -12.27 -2.29
CA LYS A 188 -7.50 -11.66 -1.60
C LYS A 188 -8.72 -12.56 -1.58
N LYS A 189 -9.06 -13.15 -2.73
CA LYS A 189 -10.20 -14.05 -2.85
C LYS A 189 -10.08 -15.26 -1.91
N GLU A 190 -8.91 -15.86 -1.82
CA GLU A 190 -8.64 -16.98 -0.92
C GLU A 190 -8.65 -16.52 0.55
N TYR A 191 -8.01 -15.39 0.84
CA TYR A 191 -7.99 -14.80 2.17
C TYR A 191 -9.40 -14.50 2.70
N ASP A 192 -10.28 -13.93 1.89
CA ASP A 192 -11.65 -13.61 2.29
C ASP A 192 -12.46 -14.89 2.63
N ILE A 193 -12.21 -16.00 1.93
CA ILE A 193 -12.83 -17.30 2.24
C ILE A 193 -12.36 -17.81 3.59
N ILE A 194 -11.04 -17.86 3.82
CA ILE A 194 -10.44 -18.33 5.08
C ILE A 194 -10.89 -17.45 6.24
N ALA A 195 -10.89 -16.14 6.08
CA ALA A 195 -11.33 -15.21 7.12
C ALA A 195 -12.81 -15.43 7.49
N LYS A 196 -13.67 -15.64 6.51
CA LYS A 196 -15.10 -15.94 6.74
C LYS A 196 -15.29 -17.24 7.49
N GLU A 197 -14.62 -18.32 7.08
CA GLU A 197 -14.69 -19.62 7.76
C GLU A 197 -14.24 -19.53 9.22
N ASN A 198 -13.18 -18.76 9.49
CA ASN A 198 -12.68 -18.56 10.85
C ASN A 198 -13.68 -17.81 11.73
N ILE A 199 -14.34 -16.77 11.20
CA ILE A 199 -15.39 -16.06 11.92
C ILE A 199 -16.58 -16.96 12.21
N GLU A 200 -17.02 -17.74 11.22
CA GLU A 200 -18.15 -18.68 11.42
C GLU A 200 -17.84 -19.75 12.49
N LYS A 201 -16.60 -20.19 12.62
CA LYS A 201 -16.16 -21.10 13.69
C LYS A 201 -16.24 -20.42 15.06
N MET A 202 -15.73 -19.17 15.18
CA MET A 202 -15.74 -18.43 16.45
C MET A 202 -17.15 -18.11 16.96
N VAL A 203 -18.10 -17.89 16.06
CA VAL A 203 -19.50 -17.59 16.44
C VAL A 203 -20.25 -18.85 16.92
N LYS A 204 -19.78 -20.06 16.57
CA LYS A 204 -20.38 -21.33 16.95
C LYS A 204 -19.82 -21.91 18.26
N GLU A 205 -18.70 -21.41 18.77
CA GLU A 205 -18.14 -21.70 20.09
C GLU A 205 -18.70 -20.76 21.16
#